data_feff8511ea7437c139dc5de2b3cba9df
#
_entry.id   feff8511ea7437c139dc5de2b3cba9df
#
_cell.length_a   1.000
_cell.length_b   1.000
_cell.length_c   1.000
_cell.angle_alpha   90.00
_cell.angle_beta   90.00
_cell.angle_gamma   90.00
#
_symmetry.space_group_name_H-M   'P 1'
#
loop_
_entity.id
_entity.type
_entity.pdbx_description
1 polymer ?
#
loop_
_entity_poly.entity_id
_entity_poly.type
_entity_poly.pdbx_seq_one_letter_code
_entity_poly.pdbx_strand_id
1 'polypeptide(L)'
;MKTLFLQAPSFDGFDGGAGSRYQAKREIKSFWYPTWLAQPAALVPNSRVLDAPADGLGVEQTLNIAVGYDLVIIHTSTPSFPTDARFAEQLKARRPGLIIGMVGAKAAVDPGGTLSATTAIDFVCREEFDYTCQDVAAGKPLREIAGLSFRLPDGSIEHNPSRPMIENMDELPFVAPVYKRDLKIRNYFIGYLLHPYVSIYTGRGCRSRCTFCLWPQTVGGHRYRTRSAQSVIDEVRWIKENMPEVREIMFDDDKFTDLKPRVEEIARGLGEIGLPWSCNAKANVPYDTLKIMKENGLRLLLVGYESGDDQILLNIKKGLRTDIARRFTEDCRKLGIQIHGTFILGLPGETRETIEKTIAYAKEINPHTIQVSLAAPYPGTTLYRQAVDNGWLEENKVIHLVNDQGVQLAAISYPHLSREEIYHGVETFYRRFYFRPSKIWEIVREMMGSWSMTRRRLREGVEFFRFLHSHEA
;
A
#
# COMPACT_ATOMS: atom_id res chain seq x y z
N MET A 1 18.76 21.27 6.04
CA MET A 1 19.09 21.04 4.60
C MET A 1 17.83 21.21 3.77
N LYS A 2 17.94 21.70 2.52
CA LYS A 2 16.83 21.67 1.57
C LYS A 2 16.60 20.23 1.12
N THR A 3 15.48 19.64 1.49
CA THR A 3 15.25 18.19 1.42
C THR A 3 14.16 17.83 0.43
N LEU A 4 14.43 16.84 -0.44
CA LEU A 4 13.46 16.23 -1.34
C LEU A 4 13.12 14.82 -0.86
N PHE A 5 11.84 14.57 -0.59
CA PHE A 5 11.28 13.25 -0.40
C PHE A 5 10.72 12.78 -1.75
N LEU A 6 11.29 11.72 -2.30
CA LEU A 6 11.12 11.34 -3.70
C LEU A 6 10.56 9.93 -3.84
N GLN A 7 9.48 9.81 -4.61
CA GLN A 7 9.18 8.59 -5.34
C GLN A 7 9.78 8.73 -6.73
N ALA A 8 10.83 7.95 -7.01
CA ALA A 8 11.53 8.02 -8.27
C ALA A 8 10.73 7.36 -9.41
N PRO A 9 10.86 7.84 -10.66
CA PRO A 9 10.27 7.18 -11.82
C PRO A 9 11.14 5.97 -12.20
N SER A 10 10.50 4.98 -12.84
CA SER A 10 11.22 3.83 -13.41
C SER A 10 11.84 4.17 -14.76
N PHE A 11 12.89 3.42 -15.14
CA PHE A 11 13.51 3.51 -16.48
C PHE A 11 12.70 2.76 -17.53
N ASP A 12 11.95 1.75 -17.13
CA ASP A 12 11.33 0.76 -18.02
C ASP A 12 9.79 0.87 -18.00
N GLY A 13 9.25 2.02 -17.57
CA GLY A 13 7.81 2.27 -17.51
C GLY A 13 7.10 1.52 -16.38
N PHE A 14 7.84 0.90 -15.47
CA PHE A 14 7.33 0.31 -14.26
C PHE A 14 7.12 1.40 -13.20
N ASP A 15 5.87 1.73 -12.93
CA ASP A 15 5.52 2.65 -11.87
C ASP A 15 5.31 1.90 -10.57
N GLY A 16 6.33 1.86 -9.74
CA GLY A 16 6.25 1.29 -8.41
C GLY A 16 5.25 1.96 -7.48
N GLY A 17 4.59 2.99 -7.90
CA GLY A 17 3.58 3.76 -7.16
C GLY A 17 4.00 4.11 -5.73
N ALA A 18 4.01 5.36 -5.39
CA ALA A 18 4.40 5.81 -4.05
C ALA A 18 3.45 5.26 -2.98
N GLY A 19 4.00 4.95 -1.84
CA GLY A 19 3.24 4.37 -0.73
C GLY A 19 2.69 3.00 -1.06
N SER A 20 3.13 2.41 -2.15
CA SER A 20 2.53 1.21 -2.64
C SER A 20 2.87 0.02 -1.76
N ARG A 21 1.85 -0.53 -1.22
CA ARG A 21 1.82 -1.93 -0.83
C ARG A 21 1.97 -2.84 -2.06
N TYR A 22 1.86 -2.26 -3.27
CA TYR A 22 1.78 -2.96 -4.54
C TYR A 22 2.60 -2.22 -5.58
N GLN A 23 3.72 -2.77 -5.89
CA GLN A 23 4.70 -2.25 -6.84
C GLN A 23 4.49 -2.82 -8.26
N ALA A 24 3.49 -3.67 -8.43
CA ALA A 24 3.16 -4.27 -9.70
C ALA A 24 2.19 -3.38 -10.50
N LYS A 25 2.32 -3.39 -11.81
CA LYS A 25 1.33 -2.82 -12.72
C LYS A 25 -0.02 -3.47 -12.47
N ARG A 26 -1.04 -2.66 -12.30
CA ARG A 26 -2.40 -3.12 -12.01
C ARG A 26 -3.26 -3.16 -13.24
N GLU A 27 -4.34 -3.95 -13.15
CA GLU A 27 -5.40 -4.04 -14.14
C GLU A 27 -5.96 -2.66 -14.51
N ILE A 28 -6.03 -1.76 -13.51
CA ILE A 28 -6.49 -0.38 -13.66
C ILE A 28 -5.39 0.54 -13.17
N LYS A 29 -4.97 1.52 -14.00
CA LYS A 29 -3.97 2.50 -13.62
C LYS A 29 -4.46 3.27 -12.40
N SER A 30 -3.72 3.16 -11.31
CA SER A 30 -4.05 3.79 -10.04
C SER A 30 -2.79 4.23 -9.30
N PHE A 31 -2.90 5.36 -8.61
CA PHE A 31 -1.84 5.87 -7.75
C PHE A 31 -2.36 6.04 -6.33
N TRP A 32 -1.56 5.59 -5.36
CA TRP A 32 -1.77 5.80 -3.94
C TRP A 32 -1.01 7.03 -3.46
N TYR A 33 -1.52 7.69 -2.43
CA TYR A 33 -0.82 8.81 -1.83
C TYR A 33 0.54 8.38 -1.25
N PRO A 34 1.61 9.18 -1.44
CA PRO A 34 2.92 8.92 -0.87
C PRO A 34 2.97 9.32 0.61
N THR A 35 2.04 8.80 1.41
CA THR A 35 1.84 9.19 2.81
C THR A 35 3.09 8.94 3.64
N TRP A 36 3.81 7.84 3.37
CA TRP A 36 5.08 7.51 4.02
C TRP A 36 6.22 8.50 3.72
N LEU A 37 6.17 9.23 2.62
CA LEU A 37 7.08 10.34 2.33
C LEU A 37 6.56 11.67 2.85
N ALA A 38 5.25 11.85 2.81
CA ALA A 38 4.61 13.09 3.24
C ALA A 38 4.68 13.29 4.77
N GLN A 39 4.63 12.21 5.56
CA GLN A 39 4.70 12.32 7.01
C GLN A 39 6.06 12.84 7.49
N PRO A 40 7.21 12.28 7.09
CA PRO A 40 8.51 12.90 7.44
C PRO A 40 8.70 14.28 6.79
N ALA A 41 8.15 14.52 5.59
CA ALA A 41 8.20 15.85 4.99
C ALA A 41 7.45 16.91 5.80
N ALA A 42 6.39 16.53 6.50
CA ALA A 42 5.69 17.44 7.42
C ALA A 42 6.53 17.82 8.65
N LEU A 43 7.51 16.99 9.04
CA LEU A 43 8.43 17.24 10.15
C LEU A 43 9.68 18.04 9.73
N VAL A 44 10.00 18.07 8.44
CA VAL A 44 11.25 18.66 7.94
C VAL A 44 10.98 20.03 7.32
N PRO A 45 11.43 21.14 7.93
CA PRO A 45 11.36 22.47 7.32
C PRO A 45 12.08 22.51 5.96
N ASN A 46 11.57 23.31 5.02
CA ASN A 46 12.12 23.45 3.66
C ASN A 46 12.19 22.13 2.86
N SER A 47 11.27 21.22 3.15
CA SER A 47 11.11 19.98 2.40
C SER A 47 10.08 20.10 1.29
N ARG A 48 10.18 19.18 0.32
CA ARG A 48 9.18 18.94 -0.71
C ARG A 48 9.00 17.44 -0.90
N VAL A 49 7.77 17.02 -1.16
CA VAL A 49 7.45 15.68 -1.68
C VAL A 49 7.31 15.76 -3.20
N LEU A 50 7.97 14.87 -3.91
CA LEU A 50 7.80 14.70 -5.36
C LEU A 50 7.45 13.24 -5.66
N ASP A 51 6.25 13.05 -6.18
CA ASP A 51 5.79 11.76 -6.71
C ASP A 51 5.89 11.82 -8.24
N ALA A 52 7.05 11.47 -8.77
CA ALA A 52 7.35 11.59 -10.18
C ALA A 52 6.42 10.74 -11.07
N PRO A 53 6.12 9.47 -10.74
CA PRO A 53 5.15 8.66 -11.49
C PRO A 53 3.76 9.28 -11.55
N ALA A 54 3.23 9.76 -10.43
CA ALA A 54 1.91 10.36 -10.38
C ALA A 54 1.84 11.68 -11.16
N ASP A 55 2.95 12.43 -11.19
CA ASP A 55 3.08 13.67 -11.98
C ASP A 55 3.42 13.43 -13.46
N GLY A 56 3.64 12.17 -13.87
CA GLY A 56 4.03 11.80 -15.22
C GLY A 56 5.42 12.29 -15.62
N LEU A 57 6.32 12.45 -14.64
CA LEU A 57 7.68 12.88 -14.87
C LEU A 57 8.59 11.70 -15.20
N GLY A 58 9.35 11.81 -16.28
CA GLY A 58 10.39 10.86 -16.64
C GLY A 58 11.68 11.04 -15.81
N VAL A 59 12.63 10.11 -16.01
CA VAL A 59 13.91 10.07 -15.30
C VAL A 59 14.67 11.41 -15.44
N GLU A 60 14.86 11.90 -16.66
CA GLU A 60 15.62 13.13 -16.92
C GLU A 60 15.01 14.38 -16.24
N GLN A 61 13.69 14.51 -16.30
CA GLN A 61 12.99 15.62 -15.66
C GLN A 61 13.13 15.58 -14.14
N THR A 62 13.02 14.37 -13.58
CA THR A 62 13.14 14.15 -12.13
C THR A 62 14.54 14.39 -11.63
N LEU A 63 15.57 13.94 -12.37
CA LEU A 63 16.98 14.20 -12.05
C LEU A 63 17.26 15.72 -12.06
N ASN A 64 16.78 16.45 -13.06
CA ASN A 64 16.95 17.91 -13.13
C ASN A 64 16.30 18.67 -11.97
N ILE A 65 15.19 18.15 -11.43
CA ILE A 65 14.58 18.70 -10.21
C ILE A 65 15.41 18.34 -8.97
N ALA A 66 15.80 17.07 -8.84
CA ALA A 66 16.43 16.53 -7.64
C ALA A 66 17.82 17.14 -7.36
N VAL A 67 18.60 17.47 -8.39
CA VAL A 67 19.92 18.14 -8.23
C VAL A 67 19.84 19.51 -7.54
N GLY A 68 18.67 20.11 -7.46
CA GLY A 68 18.42 21.40 -6.78
C GLY A 68 18.25 21.31 -5.26
N TYR A 69 18.44 20.12 -4.66
CA TYR A 69 18.31 19.86 -3.22
C TYR A 69 19.65 19.47 -2.60
N ASP A 70 19.76 19.62 -1.27
CA ASP A 70 20.97 19.22 -0.54
C ASP A 70 20.91 17.77 -0.08
N LEU A 71 19.67 17.28 0.14
CA LEU A 71 19.35 15.94 0.61
C LEU A 71 18.18 15.40 -0.23
N VAL A 72 18.33 14.18 -0.74
CA VAL A 72 17.27 13.44 -1.42
C VAL A 72 17.02 12.12 -0.69
N ILE A 73 15.79 11.90 -0.25
CA ILE A 73 15.34 10.66 0.40
C ILE A 73 14.40 9.93 -0.53
N ILE A 74 14.82 8.76 -1.02
CA ILE A 74 14.09 7.95 -2.01
C ILE A 74 13.34 6.83 -1.27
N HIS A 75 12.03 6.71 -1.52
CA HIS A 75 11.27 5.55 -1.08
C HIS A 75 11.55 4.38 -2.02
N THR A 76 11.88 3.22 -1.44
CA THR A 76 12.17 2.01 -2.20
C THR A 76 11.48 0.78 -1.62
N SER A 77 11.32 -0.22 -2.47
CA SER A 77 10.75 -1.52 -2.14
C SER A 77 11.58 -2.63 -2.78
N THR A 78 11.30 -3.87 -2.45
CA THR A 78 12.01 -5.01 -3.04
C THR A 78 11.95 -5.02 -4.58
N PRO A 79 10.78 -4.85 -5.24
CA PRO A 79 10.73 -4.85 -6.70
C PRO A 79 11.28 -3.58 -7.35
N SER A 80 11.20 -2.41 -6.71
CA SER A 80 11.66 -1.15 -7.32
C SER A 80 13.13 -0.83 -7.04
N PHE A 81 13.74 -1.51 -6.07
CA PHE A 81 15.08 -1.19 -5.60
C PHE A 81 16.15 -1.15 -6.71
N PRO A 82 16.23 -2.08 -7.67
CA PRO A 82 17.22 -1.99 -8.74
C PRO A 82 17.11 -0.68 -9.55
N THR A 83 15.88 -0.27 -9.85
CA THR A 83 15.57 0.98 -10.56
C THR A 83 15.89 2.20 -9.72
N ASP A 84 15.52 2.18 -8.42
CA ASP A 84 15.79 3.28 -7.49
C ASP A 84 17.28 3.46 -7.24
N ALA A 85 18.05 2.37 -7.12
CA ALA A 85 19.51 2.40 -7.00
C ALA A 85 20.16 3.01 -8.26
N ARG A 86 19.74 2.59 -9.45
CA ARG A 86 20.20 3.17 -10.72
C ARG A 86 19.88 4.67 -10.82
N PHE A 87 18.71 5.08 -10.33
CA PHE A 87 18.35 6.49 -10.26
C PHE A 87 19.29 7.27 -9.31
N ALA A 88 19.59 6.71 -8.14
CA ALA A 88 20.53 7.30 -7.19
C ALA A 88 21.94 7.44 -7.79
N GLU A 89 22.43 6.45 -8.55
CA GLU A 89 23.71 6.51 -9.26
C GLU A 89 23.76 7.66 -10.27
N GLN A 90 22.74 7.79 -11.10
CA GLN A 90 22.67 8.89 -12.07
C GLN A 90 22.60 10.26 -11.38
N LEU A 91 21.85 10.34 -10.28
CA LEU A 91 21.75 11.57 -9.50
C LEU A 91 23.10 11.94 -8.86
N LYS A 92 23.81 10.96 -8.28
CA LYS A 92 25.15 11.15 -7.68
C LYS A 92 26.19 11.54 -8.71
N ALA A 93 26.12 10.96 -9.92
CA ALA A 93 26.99 11.32 -11.04
C ALA A 93 26.82 12.79 -11.48
N ARG A 94 25.59 13.33 -11.44
CA ARG A 94 25.31 14.74 -11.77
C ARG A 94 25.74 15.71 -10.68
N ARG A 95 25.63 15.31 -9.42
CA ARG A 95 26.01 16.12 -8.26
C ARG A 95 26.70 15.24 -7.20
N PRO A 96 28.03 15.04 -7.28
CA PRO A 96 28.78 14.16 -6.36
C PRO A 96 28.63 14.48 -4.88
N GLY A 97 28.44 15.77 -4.53
CA GLY A 97 28.24 16.21 -3.15
C GLY A 97 26.79 16.10 -2.63
N LEU A 98 25.85 15.59 -3.44
CA LEU A 98 24.47 15.40 -2.99
C LEU A 98 24.38 14.25 -2.00
N ILE A 99 23.65 14.46 -0.90
CA ILE A 99 23.40 13.41 0.09
C ILE A 99 22.13 12.65 -0.34
N ILE A 100 22.24 11.32 -0.46
CA ILE A 100 21.14 10.46 -0.92
C ILE A 100 20.89 9.36 0.12
N GLY A 101 19.65 9.30 0.61
CA GLY A 101 19.19 8.26 1.52
C GLY A 101 18.03 7.46 0.95
N MET A 102 17.83 6.27 1.51
CA MET A 102 16.69 5.41 1.18
C MET A 102 15.84 5.06 2.40
N VAL A 103 14.53 4.92 2.17
CA VAL A 103 13.52 4.50 3.14
C VAL A 103 12.61 3.44 2.53
N GLY A 104 11.85 2.74 3.35
CA GLY A 104 10.86 1.76 2.92
C GLY A 104 11.23 0.33 3.30
N ALA A 105 10.39 -0.64 2.94
CA ALA A 105 10.48 -2.00 3.44
C ALA A 105 11.79 -2.73 3.05
N LYS A 106 12.29 -2.53 1.82
CA LYS A 106 13.59 -3.10 1.39
C LYS A 106 14.72 -2.56 2.25
N ALA A 107 14.75 -1.25 2.43
CA ALA A 107 15.76 -0.55 3.24
C ALA A 107 15.71 -0.97 4.72
N ALA A 108 14.52 -1.20 5.27
CA ALA A 108 14.34 -1.64 6.65
C ALA A 108 14.83 -3.07 6.90
N VAL A 109 14.59 -3.97 5.96
CA VAL A 109 14.92 -5.40 6.10
C VAL A 109 16.38 -5.71 5.82
N ASP A 110 16.96 -5.04 4.83
CA ASP A 110 18.32 -5.29 4.35
C ASP A 110 19.10 -3.97 4.15
N PRO A 111 19.38 -3.23 5.24
CA PRO A 111 20.09 -1.98 5.16
C PRO A 111 21.53 -2.13 4.65
N GLY A 112 22.21 -3.22 5.05
CA GLY A 112 23.57 -3.52 4.61
C GLY A 112 23.62 -3.82 3.11
N GLY A 113 22.76 -4.69 2.60
CA GLY A 113 22.66 -5.00 1.18
C GLY A 113 22.22 -3.79 0.35
N THR A 114 21.32 -2.97 0.87
CA THR A 114 20.91 -1.71 0.22
C THR A 114 22.10 -0.74 0.04
N LEU A 115 22.89 -0.54 1.09
CA LEU A 115 24.10 0.30 1.04
C LEU A 115 25.21 -0.32 0.18
N SER A 116 25.39 -1.64 0.21
CA SER A 116 26.45 -2.33 -0.53
C SER A 116 26.18 -2.40 -2.03
N ALA A 117 24.93 -2.27 -2.45
CA ALA A 117 24.55 -2.37 -3.86
C ALA A 117 25.14 -1.24 -4.71
N THR A 118 25.32 -0.05 -4.15
CA THR A 118 25.94 1.10 -4.82
C THR A 118 26.52 2.09 -3.83
N THR A 119 27.60 2.77 -4.22
CA THR A 119 28.21 3.86 -3.43
C THR A 119 27.43 5.17 -3.53
N ALA A 120 26.40 5.24 -4.38
CA ALA A 120 25.57 6.43 -4.54
C ALA A 120 24.62 6.65 -3.36
N ILE A 121 24.35 5.60 -2.57
CA ILE A 121 23.48 5.67 -1.39
C ILE A 121 24.37 5.91 -0.16
N ASP A 122 24.17 7.04 0.51
CA ASP A 122 24.95 7.45 1.66
C ASP A 122 24.40 6.85 2.97
N PHE A 123 23.07 6.71 3.09
CA PHE A 123 22.42 6.19 4.29
C PHE A 123 21.08 5.54 4.01
N VAL A 124 20.60 4.80 5.00
CA VAL A 124 19.27 4.15 5.04
C VAL A 124 18.61 4.48 6.38
N CYS A 125 17.37 4.97 6.35
CA CYS A 125 16.55 5.06 7.55
C CYS A 125 15.68 3.80 7.66
N ARG A 126 15.81 3.11 8.80
CA ARG A 126 15.14 1.83 9.07
C ARG A 126 13.81 2.02 9.77
N GLU A 127 12.95 1.01 9.69
CA GLU A 127 11.68 0.92 10.45
C GLU A 127 10.80 2.17 10.28
N GLU A 128 10.29 2.75 11.37
CA GLU A 128 9.59 4.04 11.39
C GLU A 128 10.59 5.19 11.27
N PHE A 129 10.72 5.72 10.10
CA PHE A 129 11.81 6.62 9.72
C PHE A 129 11.52 8.12 9.85
N ASP A 130 10.32 8.52 10.30
CA ASP A 130 9.92 9.94 10.32
C ASP A 130 10.93 10.83 11.04
N TYR A 131 11.21 10.54 12.31
CA TYR A 131 12.17 11.30 13.11
C TYR A 131 13.64 11.03 12.72
N THR A 132 13.94 9.87 12.13
CA THR A 132 15.28 9.59 11.60
C THR A 132 15.57 10.49 10.41
N CYS A 133 14.61 10.66 9.49
CA CYS A 133 14.71 11.61 8.39
C CYS A 133 14.82 13.06 8.88
N GLN A 134 14.07 13.44 9.92
CA GLN A 134 14.14 14.76 10.53
C GLN A 134 15.53 15.04 11.10
N ASP A 135 16.11 14.10 11.83
CA ASP A 135 17.43 14.22 12.44
C ASP A 135 18.53 14.37 11.37
N VAL A 136 18.48 13.57 10.29
CA VAL A 136 19.39 13.70 9.15
C VAL A 136 19.25 15.07 8.48
N ALA A 137 18.01 15.50 8.18
CA ALA A 137 17.74 16.79 7.55
C ALA A 137 18.18 17.99 8.40
N ALA A 138 18.16 17.84 9.72
CA ALA A 138 18.68 18.82 10.68
C ALA A 138 20.21 18.87 10.75
N GLY A 139 20.92 17.90 10.14
CA GLY A 139 22.37 17.83 10.13
C GLY A 139 22.98 17.29 11.43
N LYS A 140 22.24 16.49 12.21
CA LYS A 140 22.82 15.82 13.38
C LYS A 140 23.95 14.88 12.97
N PRO A 141 24.96 14.65 13.84
CA PRO A 141 26.02 13.68 13.59
C PRO A 141 25.44 12.30 13.32
N LEU A 142 25.82 11.66 12.20
CA LEU A 142 25.18 10.42 11.76
C LEU A 142 25.23 9.31 12.82
N ARG A 143 26.33 9.23 13.59
CA ARG A 143 26.50 8.24 14.68
C ARG A 143 25.51 8.41 15.84
N GLU A 144 24.89 9.57 15.98
CA GLU A 144 23.94 9.89 17.07
C GLU A 144 22.49 9.65 16.65
N ILE A 145 22.24 9.32 15.38
CA ILE A 145 20.88 9.19 14.84
C ILE A 145 20.37 7.76 14.97
N ALA A 146 19.50 7.50 15.94
CA ALA A 146 18.88 6.20 16.09
C ALA A 146 18.06 5.80 14.83
N GLY A 147 18.09 4.51 14.47
CA GLY A 147 17.42 3.97 13.29
C GLY A 147 18.14 4.22 11.96
N LEU A 148 19.36 4.80 11.99
CA LEU A 148 20.16 5.06 10.81
C LEU A 148 21.17 3.93 10.55
N SER A 149 21.37 3.59 9.29
CA SER A 149 22.52 2.85 8.77
C SER A 149 23.18 3.69 7.71
N PHE A 150 24.51 3.83 7.72
CA PHE A 150 25.18 4.77 6.83
C PHE A 150 26.60 4.32 6.47
N ARG A 151 27.13 4.90 5.39
CA ARG A 151 28.49 4.65 4.90
C ARG A 151 29.47 5.63 5.53
N LEU A 152 30.59 5.10 6.01
CA LEU A 152 31.72 5.89 6.48
C LEU A 152 32.61 6.33 5.31
N PRO A 153 33.50 7.33 5.51
CA PRO A 153 34.43 7.79 4.47
C PRO A 153 35.35 6.69 3.93
N ASP A 154 35.69 5.70 4.73
CA ASP A 154 36.48 4.53 4.34
C ASP A 154 35.71 3.47 3.55
N GLY A 155 34.42 3.70 3.32
CA GLY A 155 33.49 2.80 2.61
C GLY A 155 32.83 1.74 3.49
N SER A 156 33.22 1.60 4.74
CA SER A 156 32.56 0.68 5.69
C SER A 156 31.14 1.15 6.04
N ILE A 157 30.30 0.21 6.47
CA ILE A 157 28.89 0.48 6.82
C ILE A 157 28.74 0.35 8.33
N GLU A 158 28.13 1.38 8.92
CA GLU A 158 27.82 1.43 10.35
C GLU A 158 26.29 1.39 10.55
N HIS A 159 25.85 0.64 11.57
CA HIS A 159 24.44 0.50 11.94
C HIS A 159 24.23 1.02 13.35
N ASN A 160 23.52 2.13 13.49
CA ASN A 160 23.15 2.64 14.80
C ASN A 160 22.07 1.77 15.46
N PRO A 161 21.85 1.91 16.79
CA PRO A 161 20.72 1.27 17.45
C PRO A 161 19.39 1.61 16.78
N SER A 162 18.43 0.67 16.82
CA SER A 162 17.07 0.91 16.34
C SER A 162 16.42 2.09 17.06
N ARG A 163 15.62 2.87 16.34
CA ARG A 163 14.81 3.91 16.95
C ARG A 163 13.57 3.28 17.58
N PRO A 164 13.19 3.66 18.81
CA PRO A 164 11.89 3.26 19.36
C PRO A 164 10.75 3.73 18.45
N MET A 165 9.71 2.90 18.32
CA MET A 165 8.50 3.27 17.57
C MET A 165 7.80 4.44 18.23
N ILE A 166 7.17 5.30 17.42
CA ILE A 166 6.42 6.46 17.88
C ILE A 166 5.22 5.98 18.69
N GLU A 167 5.20 6.30 19.98
CA GLU A 167 4.14 5.88 20.90
C GLU A 167 2.91 6.81 20.81
N ASN A 168 3.14 8.11 20.87
CA ASN A 168 2.10 9.12 20.76
C ASN A 168 1.99 9.60 19.32
N MET A 169 1.02 9.06 18.59
CA MET A 169 0.80 9.39 17.19
C MET A 169 0.24 10.81 16.98
N ASP A 170 -0.29 11.47 18.02
CA ASP A 170 -0.78 12.85 17.95
C ASP A 170 0.36 13.89 17.89
N GLU A 171 1.60 13.48 18.18
CA GLU A 171 2.79 14.34 17.99
C GLU A 171 3.15 14.55 16.53
N LEU A 172 2.69 13.67 15.65
CA LEU A 172 2.94 13.81 14.21
C LEU A 172 2.02 14.90 13.61
N PRO A 173 2.59 15.82 12.83
CA PRO A 173 1.79 16.82 12.13
C PRO A 173 0.86 16.18 11.09
N PHE A 174 -0.21 16.87 10.73
CA PHE A 174 -1.10 16.47 9.66
C PHE A 174 -0.35 16.36 8.33
N VAL A 175 -0.70 15.35 7.52
CA VAL A 175 -0.09 15.17 6.18
C VAL A 175 -0.83 15.98 5.11
N ALA A 176 -2.09 16.30 5.33
CA ALA A 176 -2.92 17.01 4.36
C ALA A 176 -2.34 18.37 3.91
N PRO A 177 -1.70 19.19 4.77
CA PRO A 177 -0.99 20.40 4.34
C PRO A 177 0.15 20.13 3.35
N VAL A 178 0.88 19.02 3.51
CA VAL A 178 1.93 18.61 2.56
C VAL A 178 1.32 18.23 1.22
N TYR A 179 0.22 17.49 1.22
CA TYR A 179 -0.49 17.15 -0.02
C TYR A 179 -0.94 18.39 -0.78
N LYS A 180 -1.57 19.35 -0.07
CA LYS A 180 -2.01 20.62 -0.67
C LYS A 180 -0.85 21.42 -1.26
N ARG A 181 0.31 21.41 -0.61
CA ARG A 181 1.51 22.14 -1.03
C ARG A 181 2.21 21.49 -2.23
N ASP A 182 2.34 20.17 -2.21
CA ASP A 182 3.30 19.47 -3.06
C ASP A 182 2.68 18.58 -4.14
N LEU A 183 1.44 18.09 -3.93
CA LEU A 183 0.83 17.06 -4.78
C LEU A 183 -0.34 17.60 -5.61
N LYS A 184 -0.48 17.06 -6.81
CA LYS A 184 -1.69 17.29 -7.63
C LYS A 184 -2.70 16.20 -7.31
N ILE A 185 -3.59 16.43 -6.36
CA ILE A 185 -4.52 15.41 -5.83
C ILE A 185 -5.40 14.75 -6.90
N ARG A 186 -5.64 15.43 -8.04
CA ARG A 186 -6.38 14.86 -9.18
C ARG A 186 -5.61 13.75 -9.92
N ASN A 187 -4.30 13.62 -9.71
CA ASN A 187 -3.50 12.53 -10.28
C ASN A 187 -3.70 11.22 -9.54
N TYR A 188 -4.18 11.27 -8.28
CA TYR A 188 -4.42 10.07 -7.46
C TYR A 188 -5.81 9.54 -7.73
N PHE A 189 -5.87 8.39 -8.39
CA PHE A 189 -7.11 7.76 -8.79
C PHE A 189 -7.11 6.28 -8.39
N ILE A 190 -8.20 5.86 -7.75
CA ILE A 190 -8.48 4.46 -7.47
C ILE A 190 -9.91 4.18 -7.86
N GLY A 191 -10.11 3.15 -8.69
CA GLY A 191 -11.35 2.85 -9.38
C GLY A 191 -12.60 2.77 -8.48
N TYR A 192 -12.48 2.36 -7.24
CA TYR A 192 -13.62 2.22 -6.32
C TYR A 192 -13.84 3.42 -5.38
N LEU A 193 -12.96 4.44 -5.40
CA LEU A 193 -13.11 5.66 -4.59
C LEU A 193 -13.77 6.80 -5.38
N LEU A 194 -14.42 7.73 -4.69
CA LEU A 194 -14.92 8.97 -5.29
C LEU A 194 -13.74 9.91 -5.54
N HIS A 195 -13.61 10.39 -6.76
CA HIS A 195 -12.48 11.19 -7.18
C HIS A 195 -12.82 12.69 -7.26
N PRO A 196 -11.96 13.60 -6.79
CA PRO A 196 -10.70 13.39 -6.07
C PRO A 196 -10.91 12.89 -4.63
N TYR A 197 -10.06 11.98 -4.19
CA TYR A 197 -10.04 11.54 -2.78
C TYR A 197 -8.73 11.97 -2.11
N VAL A 198 -8.70 11.92 -0.79
CA VAL A 198 -7.47 12.06 0.01
C VAL A 198 -7.32 10.83 0.90
N SER A 199 -6.11 10.27 0.94
CA SER A 199 -5.77 9.15 1.81
C SER A 199 -4.90 9.61 2.98
N ILE A 200 -5.27 9.23 4.20
CA ILE A 200 -4.49 9.50 5.42
C ILE A 200 -4.38 8.27 6.30
N TYR A 201 -3.34 8.22 7.13
CA TYR A 201 -3.21 7.24 8.21
C TYR A 201 -3.70 7.83 9.53
N THR A 202 -4.50 7.04 10.25
CA THR A 202 -4.97 7.39 11.60
C THR A 202 -4.26 6.59 12.68
N GLY A 203 -3.49 5.60 12.28
CA GLY A 203 -2.67 4.75 13.13
C GLY A 203 -1.73 3.88 12.32
N ARG A 204 -0.78 3.25 12.98
CA ARG A 204 0.24 2.39 12.40
C ARG A 204 0.38 1.07 13.15
N GLY A 205 0.75 0.03 12.41
CA GLY A 205 0.91 -1.31 12.94
C GLY A 205 -0.40 -2.10 12.96
N CYS A 206 -0.29 -3.42 13.09
CA CYS A 206 -1.43 -4.31 13.07
C CYS A 206 -1.24 -5.46 14.07
N ARG A 207 -2.22 -5.70 14.94
CA ARG A 207 -2.20 -6.80 15.92
C ARG A 207 -2.29 -8.19 15.27
N SER A 208 -2.73 -8.26 14.00
CA SER A 208 -2.77 -9.51 13.26
C SER A 208 -1.36 -10.02 12.96
N ARG A 209 -1.20 -11.36 12.91
CA ARG A 209 0.07 -12.03 12.68
C ARG A 209 0.11 -12.71 11.31
N CYS A 210 -0.58 -12.14 10.31
CA CYS A 210 -0.64 -12.71 8.96
C CYS A 210 0.76 -12.93 8.42
N THR A 211 1.05 -14.17 7.98
CA THR A 211 2.40 -14.59 7.60
C THR A 211 2.94 -13.86 6.37
N PHE A 212 2.06 -13.40 5.48
CA PHE A 212 2.39 -12.74 4.23
C PHE A 212 2.48 -11.21 4.33
N CYS A 213 1.94 -10.61 5.40
CA CYS A 213 1.79 -9.16 5.47
C CYS A 213 3.12 -8.46 5.73
N LEU A 214 3.53 -7.59 4.81
CA LEU A 214 4.83 -6.93 4.82
C LEU A 214 4.97 -5.89 5.93
N TRP A 215 4.03 -4.95 6.02
CA TRP A 215 4.18 -3.73 6.83
C TRP A 215 4.34 -3.98 8.33
N PRO A 216 3.52 -4.80 9.00
CA PRO A 216 3.71 -5.07 10.42
C PRO A 216 5.00 -5.81 10.73
N GLN A 217 5.53 -6.57 9.76
CA GLN A 217 6.75 -7.37 9.95
C GLN A 217 8.03 -6.61 9.61
N THR A 218 7.94 -5.43 8.98
CA THR A 218 9.11 -4.67 8.52
C THR A 218 9.18 -3.24 9.05
N VAL A 219 8.08 -2.50 9.03
CA VAL A 219 8.06 -1.07 9.38
C VAL A 219 7.13 -0.76 10.55
N GLY A 220 5.85 -1.17 10.48
CA GLY A 220 4.81 -0.69 11.39
C GLY A 220 4.72 -1.41 12.74
N GLY A 221 5.27 -2.63 12.86
CA GLY A 221 5.18 -3.47 14.06
C GLY A 221 3.80 -4.08 14.30
N HIS A 222 3.73 -4.93 15.34
CA HIS A 222 2.52 -5.68 15.68
C HIS A 222 1.67 -5.04 16.79
N ARG A 223 1.93 -3.78 17.14
CA ARG A 223 1.12 -2.99 18.05
C ARG A 223 0.43 -1.87 17.27
N TYR A 224 -0.91 -1.86 17.27
CA TYR A 224 -1.65 -0.80 16.63
C TYR A 224 -1.63 0.45 17.52
N ARG A 225 -0.88 1.47 17.11
CA ARG A 225 -0.71 2.76 17.75
C ARG A 225 -1.50 3.78 16.96
N THR A 226 -2.30 4.59 17.61
CA THR A 226 -3.30 5.44 16.95
C THR A 226 -3.22 6.89 17.40
N ARG A 227 -3.56 7.76 16.50
CA ARG A 227 -3.95 9.13 16.82
C ARG A 227 -5.26 9.11 17.61
N SER A 228 -5.51 10.13 18.42
CA SER A 228 -6.81 10.35 19.06
C SER A 228 -7.91 10.53 18.01
N ALA A 229 -9.15 10.23 18.38
CA ALA A 229 -10.29 10.49 17.50
C ALA A 229 -10.38 11.98 17.11
N GLN A 230 -10.15 12.87 18.07
CA GLN A 230 -10.20 14.31 17.84
C GLN A 230 -9.15 14.76 16.81
N SER A 231 -7.89 14.28 16.93
CA SER A 231 -6.83 14.60 15.96
C SER A 231 -7.21 14.20 14.52
N VAL A 232 -7.85 13.04 14.36
CA VAL A 232 -8.32 12.58 13.04
C VAL A 232 -9.46 13.46 12.50
N ILE A 233 -10.44 13.78 13.35
CA ILE A 233 -11.57 14.64 13.00
C ILE A 233 -11.07 16.02 12.59
N ASP A 234 -10.10 16.59 13.31
CA ASP A 234 -9.54 17.91 13.02
C ASP A 234 -8.79 17.93 11.69
N GLU A 235 -8.04 16.88 11.33
CA GLU A 235 -7.41 16.81 10.01
C GLU A 235 -8.44 16.69 8.89
N VAL A 236 -9.50 15.91 9.06
CA VAL A 236 -10.57 15.81 8.04
C VAL A 236 -11.32 17.14 7.91
N ARG A 237 -11.55 17.85 9.01
CA ARG A 237 -12.12 19.22 8.98
C ARG A 237 -11.20 20.17 8.22
N TRP A 238 -9.89 20.13 8.51
CA TRP A 238 -8.91 20.92 7.78
C TRP A 238 -8.94 20.62 6.27
N ILE A 239 -9.03 19.34 5.88
CA ILE A 239 -9.17 18.93 4.47
C ILE A 239 -10.42 19.54 3.85
N LYS A 240 -11.57 19.43 4.52
CA LYS A 240 -12.84 19.98 4.04
C LYS A 240 -12.76 21.50 3.79
N GLU A 241 -12.11 22.23 4.67
CA GLU A 241 -11.98 23.68 4.60
C GLU A 241 -10.94 24.13 3.56
N ASN A 242 -9.84 23.40 3.44
CA ASN A 242 -8.68 23.82 2.65
C ASN A 242 -8.53 23.15 1.29
N MET A 243 -9.27 22.05 1.05
CA MET A 243 -9.23 21.27 -0.19
C MET A 243 -10.69 20.95 -0.64
N PRO A 244 -11.47 21.97 -1.02
CA PRO A 244 -12.92 21.82 -1.24
C PRO A 244 -13.29 20.90 -2.42
N GLU A 245 -12.34 20.57 -3.29
CA GLU A 245 -12.52 19.62 -4.38
C GLU A 245 -12.53 18.15 -3.93
N VAL A 246 -12.09 17.84 -2.70
CA VAL A 246 -12.06 16.49 -2.16
C VAL A 246 -13.47 15.96 -1.96
N ARG A 247 -13.72 14.76 -2.46
CA ARG A 247 -15.02 14.11 -2.46
C ARG A 247 -15.12 12.91 -1.52
N GLU A 248 -13.99 12.37 -1.09
CA GLU A 248 -13.94 11.21 -0.18
C GLU A 248 -12.63 11.20 0.59
N ILE A 249 -12.69 10.75 1.85
CA ILE A 249 -11.52 10.44 2.66
C ILE A 249 -11.32 8.92 2.69
N MET A 250 -10.09 8.47 2.44
CA MET A 250 -9.69 7.07 2.61
C MET A 250 -8.78 6.93 3.82
N PHE A 251 -9.20 6.18 4.83
CA PHE A 251 -8.33 5.79 5.93
C PHE A 251 -7.57 4.52 5.56
N ASP A 252 -6.26 4.68 5.29
CA ASP A 252 -5.42 3.62 4.75
C ASP A 252 -4.61 2.88 5.83
N ASP A 253 -5.06 2.91 7.06
CA ASP A 253 -4.52 2.12 8.17
C ASP A 253 -4.51 0.64 7.81
N ASP A 254 -3.55 -0.13 8.32
CA ASP A 254 -3.53 -1.60 8.13
C ASP A 254 -4.85 -2.26 8.57
N LYS A 255 -5.49 -1.69 9.60
CA LYS A 255 -6.79 -2.12 10.11
C LYS A 255 -7.45 -0.99 10.91
N PHE A 256 -8.10 -0.07 10.23
CA PHE A 256 -8.79 1.07 10.85
C PHE A 256 -9.79 0.64 11.93
N THR A 257 -10.50 -0.45 11.71
CA THR A 257 -11.63 -0.92 12.53
C THR A 257 -11.22 -1.72 13.79
N ASP A 258 -9.94 -1.67 14.22
CA ASP A 258 -9.46 -2.50 15.33
C ASP A 258 -9.97 -2.06 16.71
N LEU A 259 -10.15 -0.77 16.93
CA LEU A 259 -10.58 -0.19 18.21
C LEU A 259 -11.99 0.38 18.10
N LYS A 260 -13.01 -0.46 18.39
CA LYS A 260 -14.42 -0.13 18.23
C LYS A 260 -14.84 1.23 18.80
N PRO A 261 -14.56 1.60 20.09
CA PRO A 261 -14.99 2.89 20.63
C PRO A 261 -14.43 4.07 19.86
N ARG A 262 -13.13 4.00 19.50
CA ARG A 262 -12.45 5.04 18.72
C ARG A 262 -13.06 5.20 17.33
N VAL A 263 -13.33 4.10 16.65
CA VAL A 263 -13.94 4.10 15.30
C VAL A 263 -15.32 4.76 15.34
N GLU A 264 -16.13 4.44 16.34
CA GLU A 264 -17.46 5.03 16.51
C GLU A 264 -17.41 6.53 16.82
N GLU A 265 -16.42 6.96 17.63
CA GLU A 265 -16.19 8.37 17.92
C GLU A 265 -15.76 9.14 16.66
N ILE A 266 -14.77 8.61 15.90
CA ILE A 266 -14.36 9.18 14.62
C ILE A 266 -15.55 9.27 13.67
N ALA A 267 -16.32 8.18 13.52
CA ALA A 267 -17.45 8.15 12.60
C ALA A 267 -18.46 9.27 12.91
N ARG A 268 -18.83 9.48 14.18
CA ARG A 268 -19.75 10.56 14.56
C ARG A 268 -19.21 11.95 14.19
N GLY A 269 -17.93 12.22 14.47
CA GLY A 269 -17.31 13.49 14.09
C GLY A 269 -17.24 13.69 12.56
N LEU A 270 -17.03 12.62 11.79
CA LEU A 270 -17.06 12.68 10.32
C LEU A 270 -18.48 12.94 9.79
N GLY A 271 -19.50 12.40 10.45
CA GLY A 271 -20.91 12.69 10.13
C GLY A 271 -21.23 14.16 10.21
N GLU A 272 -20.71 14.88 11.22
CA GLU A 272 -20.86 16.33 11.35
C GLU A 272 -20.13 17.11 10.23
N ILE A 273 -18.99 16.62 9.75
CA ILE A 273 -18.24 17.22 8.65
C ILE A 273 -18.95 16.98 7.30
N GLY A 274 -19.62 15.84 7.14
CA GLY A 274 -20.41 15.52 5.96
C GLY A 274 -19.59 15.17 4.71
N LEU A 275 -18.34 14.67 4.85
CA LEU A 275 -17.56 14.08 3.78
C LEU A 275 -17.75 12.56 3.78
N PRO A 276 -18.07 11.94 2.64
CA PRO A 276 -18.04 10.48 2.50
C PRO A 276 -16.63 9.96 2.81
N TRP A 277 -16.57 8.75 3.38
CA TRP A 277 -15.31 8.14 3.72
C TRP A 277 -15.31 6.62 3.52
N SER A 278 -14.12 6.05 3.45
CA SER A 278 -13.85 4.63 3.32
C SER A 278 -12.62 4.23 4.13
N CYS A 279 -12.48 2.95 4.43
CA CYS A 279 -11.35 2.47 5.21
C CYS A 279 -11.03 0.99 4.94
N ASN A 280 -9.84 0.58 5.36
CA ASN A 280 -9.48 -0.84 5.45
C ASN A 280 -10.11 -1.47 6.68
N ALA A 281 -10.68 -2.66 6.49
CA ALA A 281 -11.35 -3.41 7.55
C ALA A 281 -11.03 -4.91 7.48
N LYS A 282 -11.12 -5.59 8.62
CA LYS A 282 -11.20 -7.04 8.68
C LYS A 282 -12.69 -7.44 8.68
N ALA A 283 -13.03 -8.56 8.07
CA ALA A 283 -14.42 -9.02 7.94
C ALA A 283 -15.01 -9.55 9.26
N ASN A 284 -14.90 -8.77 10.34
CA ASN A 284 -15.39 -9.12 11.67
C ASN A 284 -15.89 -7.91 12.48
N VAL A 285 -16.19 -6.79 11.82
CA VAL A 285 -16.75 -5.61 12.48
C VAL A 285 -18.19 -5.89 12.88
N PRO A 286 -18.60 -5.63 14.14
CA PRO A 286 -19.97 -5.87 14.59
C PRO A 286 -21.01 -5.00 13.87
N TYR A 287 -22.23 -5.52 13.72
CA TYR A 287 -23.33 -4.84 13.03
C TYR A 287 -23.62 -3.44 13.55
N ASP A 288 -23.67 -3.25 14.89
CA ASP A 288 -23.96 -1.94 15.48
C ASP A 288 -22.89 -0.90 15.15
N THR A 289 -21.60 -1.30 15.15
CA THR A 289 -20.52 -0.43 14.73
C THR A 289 -20.61 -0.09 13.25
N LEU A 290 -20.89 -1.09 12.38
CA LEU A 290 -21.11 -0.85 10.95
C LEU A 290 -22.29 0.12 10.71
N LYS A 291 -23.36 -0.01 11.49
CA LYS A 291 -24.52 0.89 11.43
C LYS A 291 -24.13 2.33 11.78
N ILE A 292 -23.43 2.53 12.89
CA ILE A 292 -22.92 3.88 13.29
C ILE A 292 -22.02 4.45 12.20
N MET A 293 -21.07 3.66 11.66
CA MET A 293 -20.19 4.09 10.59
C MET A 293 -21.00 4.50 9.35
N LYS A 294 -21.99 3.70 8.96
CA LYS A 294 -22.84 3.98 7.79
C LYS A 294 -23.68 5.23 7.94
N GLU A 295 -24.32 5.41 9.09
CA GLU A 295 -25.14 6.58 9.41
C GLU A 295 -24.31 7.87 9.40
N ASN A 296 -22.99 7.76 9.58
CA ASN A 296 -22.04 8.86 9.60
C ASN A 296 -21.09 8.90 8.38
N GLY A 297 -21.57 8.48 7.21
CA GLY A 297 -20.92 8.73 5.94
C GLY A 297 -19.99 7.64 5.43
N LEU A 298 -19.84 6.50 6.12
CA LEU A 298 -19.11 5.36 5.56
C LEU A 298 -19.78 4.90 4.25
N ARG A 299 -19.00 4.87 3.18
CA ARG A 299 -19.46 4.43 1.87
C ARG A 299 -18.96 3.03 1.50
N LEU A 300 -17.68 2.78 1.73
CA LEU A 300 -16.98 1.59 1.24
C LEU A 300 -15.98 1.07 2.27
N LEU A 301 -15.89 -0.25 2.36
CA LEU A 301 -14.85 -0.97 3.09
C LEU A 301 -13.95 -1.74 2.13
N LEU A 302 -12.63 -1.63 2.34
CA LEU A 302 -11.64 -2.51 1.72
C LEU A 302 -11.39 -3.67 2.68
N VAL A 303 -11.75 -4.88 2.24
CA VAL A 303 -11.81 -6.05 3.13
C VAL A 303 -10.93 -7.17 2.63
N GLY A 304 -9.92 -7.53 3.42
CA GLY A 304 -9.06 -8.69 3.16
C GLY A 304 -9.76 -10.00 3.57
N TYR A 305 -10.33 -10.70 2.61
CA TYR A 305 -10.87 -12.07 2.79
C TYR A 305 -9.77 -13.12 2.66
N GLU A 306 -8.85 -12.92 1.75
CA GLU A 306 -7.70 -13.71 1.35
C GLU A 306 -8.07 -15.08 0.75
N SER A 307 -8.80 -15.93 1.46
CA SER A 307 -9.20 -17.27 0.99
C SER A 307 -10.62 -17.62 1.42
N GLY A 308 -11.27 -18.49 0.65
CA GLY A 308 -12.55 -19.13 0.98
C GLY A 308 -12.41 -20.46 1.72
N ASP A 309 -11.18 -20.83 2.12
CA ASP A 309 -10.89 -22.06 2.85
C ASP A 309 -10.34 -21.73 4.26
N ASP A 310 -11.00 -22.26 5.30
CA ASP A 310 -10.64 -21.97 6.69
C ASP A 310 -9.26 -22.52 7.08
N GLN A 311 -8.79 -23.61 6.44
CA GLN A 311 -7.45 -24.15 6.69
C GLN A 311 -6.38 -23.21 6.12
N ILE A 312 -6.59 -22.66 4.94
CA ILE A 312 -5.68 -21.67 4.36
C ILE A 312 -5.63 -20.41 5.25
N LEU A 313 -6.80 -19.92 5.72
CA LEU A 313 -6.86 -18.79 6.67
C LEU A 313 -6.11 -19.07 7.98
N LEU A 314 -6.15 -20.30 8.47
CA LEU A 314 -5.39 -20.74 9.65
C LEU A 314 -3.88 -20.78 9.35
N ASN A 315 -3.46 -21.35 8.23
CA ASN A 315 -2.06 -21.46 7.82
C ASN A 315 -1.38 -20.09 7.74
N ILE A 316 -2.08 -19.07 7.22
CA ILE A 316 -1.57 -17.70 7.11
C ILE A 316 -1.80 -16.87 8.39
N LYS A 317 -2.35 -17.45 9.45
CA LYS A 317 -2.66 -16.75 10.72
C LYS A 317 -3.55 -15.51 10.54
N LYS A 318 -4.53 -15.58 9.62
CA LYS A 318 -5.45 -14.46 9.37
C LYS A 318 -6.31 -14.15 10.59
N GLY A 319 -6.60 -15.15 11.43
CA GLY A 319 -7.49 -15.01 12.58
C GLY A 319 -8.90 -14.59 12.15
N LEU A 320 -9.39 -15.15 11.05
CA LEU A 320 -10.72 -14.96 10.49
C LEU A 320 -11.24 -16.33 10.05
N ARG A 321 -12.56 -16.53 10.11
CA ARG A 321 -13.26 -17.71 9.59
C ARG A 321 -14.25 -17.28 8.51
N THR A 322 -14.47 -18.15 7.56
CA THR A 322 -15.37 -17.89 6.42
C THR A 322 -16.81 -17.63 6.84
N ASP A 323 -17.31 -18.31 7.89
CA ASP A 323 -18.67 -18.11 8.42
C ASP A 323 -18.86 -16.72 9.06
N ILE A 324 -17.84 -16.21 9.77
CA ILE A 324 -17.84 -14.85 10.34
C ILE A 324 -17.83 -13.81 9.21
N ALA A 325 -16.98 -14.02 8.21
CA ALA A 325 -16.88 -13.11 7.09
C ALA A 325 -18.13 -13.09 6.21
N ARG A 326 -18.86 -14.22 6.08
CA ARG A 326 -20.19 -14.25 5.42
C ARG A 326 -21.18 -13.35 6.14
N ARG A 327 -21.34 -13.52 7.46
CA ARG A 327 -22.26 -12.71 8.27
C ARG A 327 -21.93 -11.23 8.17
N PHE A 328 -20.67 -10.88 8.33
CA PHE A 328 -20.20 -9.51 8.17
C PHE A 328 -20.55 -8.92 6.79
N THR A 329 -20.34 -9.68 5.71
CA THR A 329 -20.66 -9.23 4.35
C THR A 329 -22.17 -9.06 4.14
N GLU A 330 -22.97 -9.95 4.73
CA GLU A 330 -24.43 -9.82 4.72
C GLU A 330 -24.90 -8.59 5.49
N ASP A 331 -24.29 -8.30 6.64
CA ASP A 331 -24.58 -7.11 7.45
C ASP A 331 -24.24 -5.82 6.70
N CYS A 332 -23.10 -5.78 6.02
CA CYS A 332 -22.72 -4.66 5.14
C CYS A 332 -23.74 -4.48 4.02
N ARG A 333 -24.21 -5.57 3.42
CA ARG A 333 -25.24 -5.53 2.35
C ARG A 333 -26.56 -4.97 2.87
N LYS A 334 -27.04 -5.42 4.05
CA LYS A 334 -28.26 -4.91 4.70
C LYS A 334 -28.17 -3.40 4.97
N LEU A 335 -27.00 -2.92 5.35
CA LEU A 335 -26.74 -1.52 5.63
C LEU A 335 -26.44 -0.69 4.36
N GLY A 336 -26.31 -1.29 3.19
CA GLY A 336 -25.93 -0.61 1.95
C GLY A 336 -24.48 -0.07 2.00
N ILE A 337 -23.56 -0.78 2.68
CA ILE A 337 -22.13 -0.50 2.69
C ILE A 337 -21.49 -1.26 1.53
N GLN A 338 -20.75 -0.56 0.67
CA GLN A 338 -20.01 -1.19 -0.41
C GLN A 338 -18.78 -1.93 0.11
N ILE A 339 -18.36 -2.98 -0.58
CA ILE A 339 -17.17 -3.75 -0.25
C ILE A 339 -16.28 -3.91 -1.49
N HIS A 340 -15.01 -3.54 -1.36
CA HIS A 340 -13.92 -3.99 -2.22
C HIS A 340 -13.24 -5.17 -1.53
N GLY A 341 -13.44 -6.40 -2.05
CA GLY A 341 -12.92 -7.62 -1.45
C GLY A 341 -11.56 -7.99 -2.04
N THR A 342 -10.56 -8.23 -1.18
CA THR A 342 -9.24 -8.69 -1.63
C THR A 342 -9.03 -10.17 -1.31
N PHE A 343 -8.43 -10.89 -2.28
CA PHE A 343 -8.11 -12.32 -2.21
C PHE A 343 -6.67 -12.54 -2.62
N ILE A 344 -6.06 -13.63 -2.14
CA ILE A 344 -4.68 -13.99 -2.47
C ILE A 344 -4.66 -15.46 -2.89
N LEU A 345 -4.03 -15.76 -4.03
CA LEU A 345 -3.76 -17.12 -4.47
C LEU A 345 -2.27 -17.46 -4.35
N GLY A 346 -1.97 -18.73 -4.15
CA GLY A 346 -0.62 -19.22 -3.90
C GLY A 346 -0.20 -19.15 -2.42
N LEU A 347 -1.15 -19.13 -1.49
CA LEU A 347 -0.89 -19.16 -0.05
C LEU A 347 -0.44 -20.56 0.43
N PRO A 348 0.31 -20.68 1.55
CA PRO A 348 0.77 -21.96 2.07
C PRO A 348 -0.35 -22.99 2.30
N GLY A 349 -0.21 -24.15 1.69
CA GLY A 349 -1.18 -25.24 1.73
C GLY A 349 -2.28 -25.17 0.68
N GLU A 350 -2.22 -24.21 -0.23
CA GLU A 350 -3.22 -24.08 -1.29
C GLU A 350 -3.11 -25.22 -2.32
N THR A 351 -4.25 -25.64 -2.84
CA THR A 351 -4.42 -26.65 -3.87
C THR A 351 -5.42 -26.15 -4.92
N ARG A 352 -5.56 -26.86 -6.04
CA ARG A 352 -6.59 -26.53 -7.05
C ARG A 352 -7.99 -26.48 -6.43
N GLU A 353 -8.28 -27.42 -5.52
CA GLU A 353 -9.58 -27.50 -4.83
C GLU A 353 -9.82 -26.29 -3.91
N THR A 354 -8.80 -25.80 -3.20
CA THR A 354 -8.95 -24.62 -2.33
C THR A 354 -9.06 -23.34 -3.13
N ILE A 355 -8.40 -23.23 -4.30
CA ILE A 355 -8.60 -22.13 -5.26
C ILE A 355 -10.07 -22.13 -5.73
N GLU A 356 -10.60 -23.29 -6.12
CA GLU A 356 -12.02 -23.42 -6.53
C GLU A 356 -12.99 -23.03 -5.40
N LYS A 357 -12.72 -23.45 -4.16
CA LYS A 357 -13.49 -23.03 -2.98
C LYS A 357 -13.45 -21.51 -2.80
N THR A 358 -12.29 -20.90 -2.99
CA THR A 358 -12.13 -19.44 -2.84
C THR A 358 -12.89 -18.68 -3.92
N ILE A 359 -12.89 -19.17 -5.16
CA ILE A 359 -13.70 -18.60 -6.25
C ILE A 359 -15.20 -18.74 -5.95
N ALA A 360 -15.63 -19.93 -5.50
CA ALA A 360 -17.03 -20.18 -5.13
C ALA A 360 -17.47 -19.27 -3.98
N TYR A 361 -16.64 -19.16 -2.95
CA TYR A 361 -16.86 -18.28 -1.80
C TYR A 361 -16.98 -16.80 -2.19
N ALA A 362 -16.08 -16.29 -3.03
CA ALA A 362 -16.15 -14.91 -3.52
C ALA A 362 -17.45 -14.63 -4.30
N LYS A 363 -17.91 -15.61 -5.08
CA LYS A 363 -19.20 -15.52 -5.80
C LYS A 363 -20.40 -15.51 -4.86
N GLU A 364 -20.35 -16.29 -3.78
CA GLU A 364 -21.36 -16.37 -2.74
C GLU A 364 -21.50 -15.07 -1.98
N ILE A 365 -20.40 -14.55 -1.42
CA ILE A 365 -20.40 -13.31 -0.65
C ILE A 365 -20.61 -12.07 -1.51
N ASN A 366 -20.32 -12.16 -2.80
CA ASN A 366 -20.57 -11.16 -3.83
C ASN A 366 -20.19 -9.71 -3.43
N PRO A 367 -18.93 -9.39 -3.13
CA PRO A 367 -18.50 -8.00 -2.93
C PRO A 367 -18.73 -7.16 -4.20
N HIS A 368 -18.80 -5.84 -4.06
CA HIS A 368 -19.05 -4.92 -5.18
C HIS A 368 -17.95 -4.98 -6.24
N THR A 369 -16.71 -5.02 -5.79
CA THR A 369 -15.51 -5.23 -6.62
C THR A 369 -14.56 -6.17 -5.93
N ILE A 370 -13.69 -6.83 -6.70
CA ILE A 370 -12.63 -7.67 -6.15
C ILE A 370 -11.26 -7.25 -6.66
N GLN A 371 -10.25 -7.61 -5.88
CA GLN A 371 -8.86 -7.70 -6.30
C GLN A 371 -8.33 -9.09 -5.93
N VAL A 372 -7.67 -9.74 -6.85
CA VAL A 372 -6.98 -11.02 -6.63
C VAL A 372 -5.49 -10.79 -6.83
N SER A 373 -4.71 -11.10 -5.81
CA SER A 373 -3.26 -10.94 -5.82
C SER A 373 -2.58 -12.31 -5.71
N LEU A 374 -1.35 -12.40 -6.20
CA LEU A 374 -0.48 -13.56 -6.00
C LEU A 374 0.23 -13.44 -4.65
N ALA A 375 0.43 -14.56 -3.96
CA ALA A 375 1.22 -14.61 -2.75
C ALA A 375 2.67 -14.20 -3.05
N ALA A 376 3.11 -13.12 -2.43
CA ALA A 376 4.44 -12.55 -2.63
C ALA A 376 5.29 -12.78 -1.37
N PRO A 377 6.33 -13.61 -1.43
CA PRO A 377 7.22 -13.88 -0.31
C PRO A 377 8.25 -12.74 -0.16
N TYR A 378 7.80 -11.60 0.36
CA TYR A 378 8.69 -10.46 0.58
C TYR A 378 9.71 -10.75 1.68
N PRO A 379 11.01 -10.46 1.45
CA PRO A 379 12.01 -10.52 2.51
C PRO A 379 11.56 -9.79 3.79
N GLY A 380 11.86 -10.38 4.95
CA GLY A 380 11.39 -9.89 6.24
C GLY A 380 10.07 -10.49 6.71
N THR A 381 9.29 -11.14 5.84
CA THR A 381 8.03 -11.79 6.21
C THR A 381 8.22 -13.24 6.66
N THR A 382 7.24 -13.73 7.42
CA THR A 382 7.17 -15.17 7.80
C THR A 382 6.98 -16.05 6.55
N LEU A 383 6.17 -15.58 5.58
CA LEU A 383 5.97 -16.28 4.30
C LEU A 383 7.29 -16.47 3.55
N TYR A 384 8.15 -15.46 3.53
CA TYR A 384 9.47 -15.56 2.90
C TYR A 384 10.31 -16.66 3.53
N ARG A 385 10.40 -16.66 4.87
CA ARG A 385 11.14 -17.72 5.60
C ARG A 385 10.57 -19.11 5.30
N GLN A 386 9.24 -19.27 5.37
CA GLN A 386 8.58 -20.53 5.00
C GLN A 386 8.91 -20.96 3.57
N ALA A 387 8.93 -20.03 2.63
CA ALA A 387 9.21 -20.32 1.23
C ALA A 387 10.66 -20.75 1.01
N VAL A 388 11.62 -20.17 1.71
CA VAL A 388 13.03 -20.57 1.71
C VAL A 388 13.20 -21.93 2.37
N ASP A 389 12.69 -22.11 3.58
CA ASP A 389 12.88 -23.32 4.39
C ASP A 389 12.27 -24.57 3.74
N ASN A 390 11.21 -24.42 2.94
CA ASN A 390 10.52 -25.52 2.28
C ASN A 390 10.86 -25.65 0.77
N GLY A 391 11.80 -24.86 0.26
CA GLY A 391 12.20 -24.92 -1.17
C GLY A 391 11.08 -24.52 -2.13
N TRP A 392 10.19 -23.63 -1.75
CA TRP A 392 9.10 -23.13 -2.62
C TRP A 392 9.55 -22.03 -3.57
N LEU A 393 10.77 -21.52 -3.39
CA LEU A 393 11.44 -20.56 -4.27
C LEU A 393 12.44 -21.31 -5.15
N GLU A 394 12.68 -20.84 -6.39
CA GLU A 394 13.77 -21.36 -7.19
C GLU A 394 15.13 -21.07 -6.54
N GLU A 395 15.96 -22.08 -6.43
CA GLU A 395 17.32 -21.94 -5.89
C GLU A 395 18.12 -20.91 -6.70
N ASN A 396 18.85 -20.05 -5.97
CA ASN A 396 19.80 -19.04 -6.51
C ASN A 396 19.24 -17.95 -7.42
N LYS A 397 17.94 -17.71 -7.46
CA LYS A 397 17.39 -16.57 -8.20
C LYS A 397 17.00 -15.43 -7.28
N VAL A 398 17.37 -14.21 -7.72
CA VAL A 398 16.74 -12.98 -7.19
C VAL A 398 15.22 -13.15 -7.30
N ILE A 399 14.50 -12.92 -6.21
CA ILE A 399 13.04 -13.06 -6.22
C ILE A 399 12.46 -12.01 -7.15
N HIS A 400 12.07 -12.44 -8.33
CA HIS A 400 11.33 -11.61 -9.27
C HIS A 400 9.85 -11.62 -8.88
N LEU A 401 9.41 -10.55 -8.24
CA LEU A 401 8.00 -10.35 -7.86
C LEU A 401 7.19 -9.71 -8.97
N VAL A 402 7.88 -9.13 -9.94
CA VAL A 402 7.30 -8.51 -11.14
C VAL A 402 8.20 -8.82 -12.34
N ASN A 403 7.60 -8.86 -13.53
CA ASN A 403 8.36 -8.92 -14.79
C ASN A 403 8.83 -7.52 -15.23
N ASP A 404 9.56 -7.44 -16.35
CA ASP A 404 10.07 -6.19 -16.91
C ASP A 404 8.96 -5.17 -17.28
N GLN A 405 7.72 -5.65 -17.43
CA GLN A 405 6.54 -4.84 -17.68
C GLN A 405 5.83 -4.39 -16.37
N GLY A 406 6.37 -4.77 -15.21
CA GLY A 406 5.79 -4.46 -13.91
C GLY A 406 4.54 -5.29 -13.55
N VAL A 407 4.31 -6.42 -14.22
CA VAL A 407 3.22 -7.34 -13.89
C VAL A 407 3.65 -8.26 -12.75
N GLN A 408 2.78 -8.48 -11.78
CA GLN A 408 3.06 -9.39 -10.66
C GLN A 408 3.25 -10.83 -11.14
N LEU A 409 4.32 -11.47 -10.70
CA LEU A 409 4.63 -12.86 -10.97
C LEU A 409 4.30 -13.75 -9.78
N ALA A 410 3.91 -14.99 -10.04
CA ALA A 410 3.84 -16.02 -9.01
C ALA A 410 5.27 -16.43 -8.64
N ALA A 411 5.75 -15.98 -7.50
CA ALA A 411 7.10 -16.27 -7.02
C ALA A 411 7.21 -17.62 -6.31
N ILE A 412 6.09 -18.16 -5.81
CA ILE A 412 6.02 -19.43 -5.07
C ILE A 412 5.57 -20.55 -6.02
N SER A 413 6.19 -21.71 -5.89
CA SER A 413 5.78 -22.97 -6.53
C SER A 413 5.75 -24.08 -5.49
N TYR A 414 4.68 -24.87 -5.50
CA TYR A 414 4.54 -26.03 -4.64
C TYR A 414 4.71 -27.31 -5.47
N PRO A 415 5.12 -28.46 -4.88
CA PRO A 415 5.23 -29.73 -5.61
C PRO A 415 3.93 -30.17 -6.31
N HIS A 416 2.77 -29.76 -5.77
CA HIS A 416 1.43 -30.14 -6.23
C HIS A 416 0.67 -28.99 -6.92
N LEU A 417 1.23 -27.78 -6.96
CA LEU A 417 0.60 -26.60 -7.56
C LEU A 417 1.68 -25.67 -8.12
N SER A 418 1.81 -25.63 -9.45
CA SER A 418 2.83 -24.84 -10.13
C SER A 418 2.52 -23.34 -10.12
N ARG A 419 3.52 -22.52 -10.46
CA ARG A 419 3.37 -21.06 -10.62
C ARG A 419 2.37 -20.69 -11.70
N GLU A 420 2.42 -21.41 -12.81
CA GLU A 420 1.55 -21.22 -13.95
C GLU A 420 0.09 -21.52 -13.57
N GLU A 421 -0.14 -22.56 -12.78
CA GLU A 421 -1.47 -22.90 -12.27
C GLU A 421 -2.01 -21.85 -11.30
N ILE A 422 -1.16 -21.34 -10.39
CA ILE A 422 -1.53 -20.26 -9.48
C ILE A 422 -1.88 -19.01 -10.29
N TYR A 423 -1.07 -18.66 -11.27
CA TYR A 423 -1.29 -17.50 -12.14
C TYR A 423 -2.59 -17.63 -12.94
N HIS A 424 -2.79 -18.76 -13.60
CA HIS A 424 -4.03 -19.07 -14.32
C HIS A 424 -5.27 -19.05 -13.41
N GLY A 425 -5.09 -19.42 -12.13
CA GLY A 425 -6.12 -19.29 -11.10
C GLY A 425 -6.63 -17.86 -10.94
N VAL A 426 -5.75 -16.86 -11.04
CA VAL A 426 -6.12 -15.42 -10.95
C VAL A 426 -7.02 -15.03 -12.12
N GLU A 427 -6.64 -15.38 -13.35
CA GLU A 427 -7.46 -15.09 -14.54
C GLU A 427 -8.82 -15.76 -14.47
N THR A 428 -8.83 -17.05 -14.10
CA THR A 428 -10.07 -17.81 -13.89
C THR A 428 -10.96 -17.18 -12.85
N PHE A 429 -10.39 -16.68 -11.75
CA PHE A 429 -11.12 -16.00 -10.68
C PHE A 429 -11.82 -14.76 -11.21
N TYR A 430 -11.10 -13.86 -11.89
CA TYR A 430 -11.67 -12.65 -12.46
C TYR A 430 -12.79 -12.96 -13.46
N ARG A 431 -12.53 -13.88 -14.41
CA ARG A 431 -13.53 -14.30 -15.41
C ARG A 431 -14.78 -14.84 -14.74
N ARG A 432 -14.66 -15.77 -13.82
CA ARG A 432 -15.80 -16.42 -13.14
C ARG A 432 -16.52 -15.50 -12.16
N PHE A 433 -15.88 -14.46 -11.67
CA PHE A 433 -16.51 -13.47 -10.82
C PHE A 433 -17.26 -12.40 -11.62
N TYR A 434 -16.64 -11.77 -12.61
CA TYR A 434 -17.23 -10.63 -13.32
C TYR A 434 -18.16 -11.02 -14.47
N PHE A 435 -17.90 -12.13 -15.17
CA PHE A 435 -18.76 -12.54 -16.31
C PHE A 435 -20.01 -13.34 -15.92
N ARG A 436 -20.43 -13.27 -14.67
CA ARG A 436 -21.74 -13.79 -14.25
C ARG A 436 -22.87 -12.88 -14.74
N PRO A 437 -23.97 -13.40 -15.27
CA PRO A 437 -25.11 -12.58 -15.70
C PRO A 437 -25.60 -11.62 -14.61
N SER A 438 -25.68 -12.09 -13.36
CA SER A 438 -26.07 -11.27 -12.21
C SER A 438 -25.13 -10.10 -11.95
N LYS A 439 -23.80 -10.31 -12.08
CA LYS A 439 -22.81 -9.26 -11.85
C LYS A 439 -22.76 -8.27 -12.99
N ILE A 440 -22.89 -8.75 -14.23
CA ILE A 440 -22.99 -7.88 -15.40
C ILE A 440 -24.23 -6.97 -15.27
N TRP A 441 -25.39 -7.53 -14.89
CA TRP A 441 -26.60 -6.75 -14.67
C TRP A 441 -26.43 -5.69 -13.55
N GLU A 442 -25.79 -6.04 -12.44
CA GLU A 442 -25.45 -5.12 -11.35
C GLU A 442 -24.63 -3.92 -11.87
N ILE A 443 -23.56 -4.21 -12.63
CA ILE A 443 -22.70 -3.18 -13.23
C ILE A 443 -23.48 -2.30 -14.23
N VAL A 444 -24.27 -2.90 -15.10
CA VAL A 444 -25.12 -2.16 -16.07
C VAL A 444 -26.11 -1.24 -15.34
N ARG A 445 -26.74 -1.73 -14.27
CA ARG A 445 -27.66 -0.93 -13.46
C ARG A 445 -26.96 0.25 -12.79
N GLU A 446 -25.74 0.06 -12.28
CA GLU A 446 -24.93 1.16 -11.75
C GLU A 446 -24.59 2.20 -12.83
N MET A 447 -24.26 1.74 -14.04
CA MET A 447 -23.98 2.65 -15.18
C MET A 447 -25.17 3.50 -15.55
N MET A 448 -26.39 2.95 -15.54
CA MET A 448 -27.62 3.69 -15.83
C MET A 448 -27.95 4.76 -14.78
N GLY A 449 -27.41 4.67 -13.58
CA GLY A 449 -27.65 5.62 -12.48
C GLY A 449 -26.96 6.98 -12.63
N SER A 450 -25.88 7.09 -13.42
CA SER A 450 -25.14 8.34 -13.59
C SER A 450 -24.17 8.28 -14.77
N TRP A 451 -24.14 9.35 -15.60
CA TRP A 451 -23.18 9.46 -16.71
C TRP A 451 -21.72 9.41 -16.26
N SER A 452 -21.40 9.98 -15.11
CA SER A 452 -20.05 9.91 -14.54
C SER A 452 -19.68 8.46 -14.16
N MET A 453 -20.62 7.67 -13.66
CA MET A 453 -20.44 6.26 -13.36
C MET A 453 -20.26 5.43 -14.64
N THR A 454 -21.05 5.69 -15.67
CA THR A 454 -20.92 5.06 -16.99
C THR A 454 -19.52 5.25 -17.56
N ARG A 455 -19.03 6.51 -17.62
CA ARG A 455 -17.71 6.83 -18.13
C ARG A 455 -16.60 6.15 -17.34
N ARG A 456 -16.75 6.09 -16.02
CA ARG A 456 -15.80 5.43 -15.13
C ARG A 456 -15.77 3.91 -15.38
N ARG A 457 -16.93 3.24 -15.39
CA ARG A 457 -17.01 1.78 -15.61
C ARG A 457 -16.53 1.38 -17.00
N LEU A 458 -16.79 2.20 -18.03
CA LEU A 458 -16.24 1.98 -19.37
C LEU A 458 -14.72 2.06 -19.39
N ARG A 459 -14.11 3.05 -18.70
CA ARG A 459 -12.65 3.14 -18.57
C ARG A 459 -12.07 1.94 -17.86
N GLU A 460 -12.61 1.58 -16.70
CA GLU A 460 -12.21 0.40 -15.92
C GLU A 460 -12.32 -0.88 -16.78
N GLY A 461 -13.40 -1.05 -17.51
CA GLY A 461 -13.60 -2.17 -18.42
C GLY A 461 -12.56 -2.23 -19.52
N VAL A 462 -12.26 -1.13 -20.19
CA VAL A 462 -11.22 -1.09 -21.25
C VAL A 462 -9.84 -1.42 -20.70
N GLU A 463 -9.46 -0.89 -19.53
CA GLU A 463 -8.19 -1.19 -18.88
C GLU A 463 -8.13 -2.67 -18.48
N PHE A 464 -9.22 -3.21 -17.91
CA PHE A 464 -9.32 -4.61 -17.54
C PHE A 464 -9.24 -5.57 -18.75
N PHE A 465 -9.92 -5.26 -19.85
CA PHE A 465 -9.82 -6.07 -21.08
C PHE A 465 -8.41 -6.03 -21.68
N ARG A 466 -7.74 -4.87 -21.66
CA ARG A 466 -6.33 -4.78 -22.08
C ARG A 466 -5.43 -5.65 -21.21
N PHE A 467 -5.66 -5.68 -19.90
CA PHE A 467 -4.94 -6.55 -18.98
C PHE A 467 -5.12 -8.03 -19.35
N LEU A 468 -6.35 -8.48 -19.57
CA LEU A 468 -6.61 -9.89 -19.96
C LEU A 468 -5.93 -10.28 -21.28
N HIS A 469 -5.89 -9.40 -22.29
CA HIS A 469 -5.27 -9.70 -23.59
C HIS A 469 -3.74 -9.55 -23.59
N SER A 470 -3.15 -8.78 -22.69
CA SER A 470 -1.68 -8.64 -22.61
C SER A 470 -0.98 -9.89 -22.07
N HIS A 471 -1.72 -10.93 -21.72
CA HIS A 471 -1.24 -12.16 -21.12
C HIS A 471 -1.42 -13.36 -22.04
N GLU A 472 -2.09 -13.19 -23.18
CA GLU A 472 -2.23 -14.22 -24.22
C GLU A 472 -1.05 -14.23 -25.22
N ALA A 473 -0.08 -13.32 -25.07
CA ALA A 473 1.15 -13.20 -25.86
C ALA A 473 2.38 -13.47 -25.01
#